data_1afbd5391cf454756486936b04c0fccf
#
_entry.id   1afbd5391cf454756486936b04c0fccf
#
_cell.length_a   1.000
_cell.length_b   1.000
_cell.length_c   1.000
_cell.angle_alpha   90.00
_cell.angle_beta   90.00
_cell.angle_gamma   90.00
#
_symmetry.space_group_name_H-M   'P 1'
#
loop_
_entity.id
_entity.type
_entity.pdbx_description
1 polymer ?
#
loop_
_entity_poly.entity_id
_entity_poly.type
_entity_poly.pdbx_seq_one_letter_code
_entity_poly.pdbx_strand_id
1 'polypeptide(L)'
;MTSFIAGQLGFTYGLHEASLEFPQSGLITIAGPNGAGKSTLLGILAGLRSPYRGSCTFAGREVAQWPKREFARRVAFLPQSVRMEFPFTVEEVVLMGRTPYASGWFQTAEDRSAAEEAMTTTDTLAFRGRDFRTLSGGEAQRVILASALTQRPEALLLDEPATHLDLRHQLSLYRLLGELAKSLLVVAVTHDLNLALRFSNRVMVLEDGRIAGDGTPEEVLTAALIARVFGVQATLHGGWMSYEG
;
A
#
# COMPACT_ATOMS: atom_id res chain seq x y z
N MET A 1 3.72 -2.20 -20.07
CA MET A 1 4.39 -0.96 -19.65
C MET A 1 4.56 -1.03 -18.15
N THR A 2 5.66 -0.51 -17.61
CA THR A 2 5.98 -0.55 -16.18
C THR A 2 5.61 0.75 -15.49
N SER A 3 5.19 0.67 -14.23
CA SER A 3 4.85 1.84 -13.40
C SER A 3 6.08 2.34 -12.64
N PHE A 4 6.71 1.45 -11.85
CA PHE A 4 7.96 1.73 -11.15
C PHE A 4 9.10 0.87 -11.69
N ILE A 5 10.27 1.48 -11.85
CA ILE A 5 11.53 0.79 -12.09
C ILE A 5 12.54 1.33 -11.07
N ALA A 6 13.17 0.42 -10.34
CA ALA A 6 14.23 0.77 -9.42
C ALA A 6 15.48 -0.08 -9.68
N GLY A 7 16.63 0.56 -9.71
CA GLY A 7 17.93 -0.05 -9.92
C GLY A 7 18.87 0.23 -8.75
N GLN A 8 19.36 -0.85 -8.10
CA GLN A 8 20.35 -0.80 -7.03
C GLN A 8 20.00 0.20 -5.90
N LEU A 9 18.71 0.23 -5.52
CA LEU A 9 18.25 1.10 -4.45
C LEU A 9 18.95 0.78 -3.14
N GLY A 10 19.55 1.80 -2.54
CA GLY A 10 20.11 1.74 -1.20
C GLY A 10 19.69 2.95 -0.39
N PHE A 11 19.46 2.75 0.90
CA PHE A 11 19.15 3.80 1.86
C PHE A 11 19.94 3.56 3.15
N THR A 12 20.34 4.63 3.81
CA THR A 12 21.25 4.58 4.98
C THR A 12 20.80 3.58 6.05
N TYR A 13 19.48 3.39 6.19
CA TYR A 13 18.89 2.43 7.11
C TYR A 13 17.99 1.46 6.36
N GLY A 14 18.40 0.19 6.32
CA GLY A 14 17.53 -0.94 6.01
C GLY A 14 17.20 -1.19 4.53
N LEU A 15 17.96 -0.65 3.56
CA LEU A 15 17.84 -1.05 2.16
C LEU A 15 19.21 -1.11 1.48
N HIS A 16 19.51 -2.24 0.83
CA HIS A 16 20.82 -2.53 0.22
C HIS A 16 20.63 -3.10 -1.19
N GLU A 17 20.93 -2.28 -2.23
CA GLU A 17 21.00 -2.72 -3.64
C GLU A 17 19.72 -3.42 -4.15
N ALA A 18 18.53 -3.01 -3.69
CA ALA A 18 17.27 -3.57 -4.16
C ALA A 18 16.98 -3.09 -5.60
N SER A 19 16.74 -4.03 -6.50
CA SER A 19 16.31 -3.74 -7.87
C SER A 19 14.94 -4.37 -8.11
N LEU A 20 14.01 -3.60 -8.68
CA LEU A 20 12.64 -4.06 -8.92
C LEU A 20 12.02 -3.38 -10.14
N GLU A 21 11.02 -4.02 -10.69
CA GLU A 21 10.18 -3.49 -11.76
C GLU A 21 8.73 -3.86 -11.47
N PHE A 22 7.87 -2.86 -11.33
CA PHE A 22 6.44 -3.09 -11.07
C PHE A 22 5.59 -2.76 -12.30
N PRO A 23 4.56 -3.58 -12.60
CA PRO A 23 3.63 -3.36 -13.69
C PRO A 23 2.72 -2.14 -13.44
N GLN A 24 1.85 -1.81 -14.41
CA GLN A 24 0.87 -0.72 -14.25
C GLN A 24 -0.34 -1.11 -13.39
N SER A 25 -0.61 -2.39 -13.24
CA SER A 25 -1.72 -2.90 -12.43
C SER A 25 -1.34 -4.23 -11.79
N GLY A 26 -2.04 -4.59 -10.75
CA GLY A 26 -1.84 -5.82 -9.97
C GLY A 26 -1.62 -5.52 -8.49
N LEU A 27 -1.92 -6.53 -7.65
CA LEU A 27 -1.63 -6.48 -6.23
C LEU A 27 -0.26 -7.13 -5.96
N ILE A 28 0.70 -6.30 -5.58
CA ILE A 28 2.04 -6.73 -5.20
C ILE A 28 2.16 -6.63 -3.68
N THR A 29 2.55 -7.71 -3.05
CA THR A 29 2.83 -7.71 -1.62
C THR A 29 4.33 -7.69 -1.35
N ILE A 30 4.76 -6.78 -0.49
CA ILE A 30 6.11 -6.75 0.08
C ILE A 30 6.04 -7.36 1.48
N ALA A 31 6.71 -8.50 1.66
CA ALA A 31 6.81 -9.22 2.93
C ALA A 31 8.26 -9.25 3.44
N GLY A 32 8.45 -9.66 4.69
CA GLY A 32 9.76 -9.79 5.32
C GLY A 32 9.72 -9.49 6.82
N PRO A 33 10.74 -9.86 7.57
CA PRO A 33 10.82 -9.61 9.01
C PRO A 33 10.85 -8.10 9.33
N ASN A 34 10.68 -7.78 10.63
CA ASN A 34 10.82 -6.41 11.10
C ASN A 34 12.25 -5.91 10.85
N GLY A 35 12.38 -4.67 10.41
CA GLY A 35 13.69 -4.11 10.05
C GLY A 35 14.21 -4.46 8.66
N ALA A 36 13.57 -5.36 7.89
CA ALA A 36 14.02 -5.77 6.56
C ALA A 36 14.01 -4.67 5.48
N GLY A 37 13.53 -3.46 5.79
CA GLY A 37 13.53 -2.33 4.85
C GLY A 37 12.23 -2.11 4.10
N LYS A 38 11.13 -2.83 4.41
CA LYS A 38 9.83 -2.73 3.71
C LYS A 38 9.28 -1.31 3.66
N SER A 39 9.10 -0.66 4.82
CA SER A 39 8.59 0.72 4.90
C SER A 39 9.58 1.75 4.34
N THR A 40 10.89 1.41 4.32
CA THR A 40 11.91 2.23 3.67
C THR A 40 11.74 2.20 2.16
N LEU A 41 11.60 1.00 1.57
CA LEU A 41 11.33 0.83 0.15
C LEU A 41 10.03 1.53 -0.24
N LEU A 42 8.95 1.26 0.49
CA LEU A 42 7.65 1.89 0.23
C LEU A 42 7.71 3.43 0.31
N GLY A 43 8.46 3.97 1.28
CA GLY A 43 8.67 5.41 1.43
C GLY A 43 9.49 6.04 0.30
N ILE A 44 10.43 5.30 -0.33
CA ILE A 44 11.14 5.75 -1.54
C ILE A 44 10.17 5.78 -2.73
N LEU A 45 9.41 4.69 -2.94
CA LEU A 45 8.40 4.63 -3.99
C LEU A 45 7.35 5.74 -3.85
N ALA A 46 6.98 6.11 -2.62
CA ALA A 46 6.06 7.21 -2.30
C ALA A 46 6.68 8.61 -2.45
N GLY A 47 7.98 8.73 -2.75
CA GLY A 47 8.68 10.03 -2.81
C GLY A 47 8.84 10.72 -1.44
N LEU A 48 8.69 9.97 -0.34
CA LEU A 48 8.80 10.47 1.04
C LEU A 48 10.22 10.33 1.61
N ARG A 49 11.06 9.49 1.01
CA ARG A 49 12.44 9.26 1.44
C ARG A 49 13.42 9.61 0.33
N SER A 50 14.29 10.56 0.61
CA SER A 50 15.43 10.96 -0.22
C SER A 50 16.47 11.69 0.64
N PRO A 51 17.77 11.76 0.26
CA PRO A 51 18.35 11.07 -0.90
C PRO A 51 18.48 9.57 -0.68
N TYR A 52 18.51 8.81 -1.76
CA TYR A 52 18.81 7.39 -1.79
C TYR A 52 19.92 7.11 -2.83
N ARG A 53 20.56 5.94 -2.75
CA ARG A 53 21.50 5.46 -3.77
C ARG A 53 20.74 4.72 -4.85
N GLY A 54 21.32 4.62 -6.05
CA GLY A 54 20.68 4.00 -7.19
C GLY A 54 19.67 4.91 -7.87
N SER A 55 18.66 4.33 -8.51
CA SER A 55 17.62 5.05 -9.23
C SER A 55 16.25 4.49 -8.89
N CYS A 56 15.24 5.37 -8.87
CA CYS A 56 13.83 4.99 -8.75
C CYS A 56 13.00 5.86 -9.67
N THR A 57 12.44 5.26 -10.72
CA THR A 57 11.60 5.99 -11.67
C THR A 57 10.15 5.56 -11.57
N PHE A 58 9.24 6.51 -11.75
CA PHE A 58 7.80 6.30 -11.94
C PHE A 58 7.40 6.88 -13.28
N ALA A 59 6.76 6.08 -14.14
CA ALA A 59 6.39 6.48 -15.49
C ALA A 59 7.57 7.12 -16.27
N GLY A 60 8.76 6.55 -16.15
CA GLY A 60 9.97 6.97 -16.85
C GLY A 60 10.67 8.21 -16.29
N ARG A 61 10.16 8.84 -15.21
CA ARG A 61 10.80 9.98 -14.54
C ARG A 61 11.25 9.63 -13.15
N GLU A 62 12.47 10.07 -12.76
CA GLU A 62 13.02 9.86 -11.42
C GLU A 62 12.08 10.39 -10.34
N VAL A 63 11.74 9.56 -9.33
CA VAL A 63 10.78 9.89 -8.26
C VAL A 63 11.20 11.17 -7.52
N ALA A 64 12.50 11.31 -7.22
CA ALA A 64 13.03 12.48 -6.53
C ALA A 64 12.90 13.80 -7.32
N GLN A 65 12.70 13.72 -8.65
CA GLN A 65 12.58 14.88 -9.56
C GLN A 65 11.12 15.27 -9.86
N TRP A 66 10.14 14.50 -9.37
CA TRP A 66 8.75 14.88 -9.55
C TRP A 66 8.40 16.09 -8.67
N PRO A 67 7.66 17.08 -9.22
CA PRO A 67 7.00 18.07 -8.37
C PRO A 67 6.05 17.34 -7.41
N LYS A 68 6.21 17.54 -6.11
CA LYS A 68 5.51 16.76 -5.08
C LYS A 68 3.99 16.72 -5.27
N ARG A 69 3.40 17.84 -5.68
CA ARG A 69 1.97 17.97 -5.93
C ARG A 69 1.50 17.16 -7.15
N GLU A 70 2.29 17.12 -8.21
CA GLU A 70 1.98 16.32 -9.41
C GLU A 70 2.13 14.82 -9.11
N PHE A 71 3.19 14.46 -8.39
CA PHE A 71 3.41 13.08 -7.97
C PHE A 71 2.28 12.57 -7.06
N ALA A 72 1.85 13.38 -6.08
CA ALA A 72 0.75 13.05 -5.18
C ALA A 72 -0.63 12.91 -5.87
N ARG A 73 -0.80 13.42 -7.10
CA ARG A 73 -2.00 13.14 -7.91
C ARG A 73 -1.98 11.75 -8.57
N ARG A 74 -0.80 11.15 -8.68
CA ARG A 74 -0.59 9.89 -9.41
C ARG A 74 -0.26 8.73 -8.48
N VAL A 75 0.36 9.00 -7.34
CA VAL A 75 0.77 8.00 -6.35
C VAL A 75 0.17 8.36 -5.01
N ALA A 76 -0.73 7.52 -4.51
CA ALA A 76 -1.30 7.67 -3.18
C ALA A 76 -0.56 6.75 -2.19
N PHE A 77 -0.35 7.24 -0.97
CA PHE A 77 0.32 6.51 0.09
C PHE A 77 -0.54 6.48 1.35
N LEU A 78 -0.76 5.27 1.88
CA LEU A 78 -1.39 5.05 3.18
C LEU A 78 -0.35 4.56 4.19
N PRO A 79 -0.08 5.33 5.24
CA PRO A 79 0.78 4.88 6.33
C PRO A 79 0.07 3.83 7.20
N GLN A 80 0.83 3.10 8.00
CA GLN A 80 0.36 2.04 8.90
C GLN A 80 -0.75 2.50 9.86
N SER A 81 -0.71 3.75 10.32
CA SER A 81 -1.74 4.31 11.20
C SER A 81 -2.01 5.76 10.89
N VAL A 82 -3.29 6.13 10.91
CA VAL A 82 -3.75 7.52 10.83
C VAL A 82 -4.59 7.80 12.06
N ARG A 83 -4.20 8.82 12.83
CA ARG A 83 -4.97 9.28 14.00
C ARG A 83 -5.53 10.66 13.72
N MET A 84 -6.81 10.83 13.97
CA MET A 84 -7.49 12.13 13.88
C MET A 84 -7.80 12.63 15.30
N GLU A 85 -7.19 13.73 15.69
CA GLU A 85 -7.42 14.33 17.02
C GLU A 85 -8.66 15.23 17.03
N PHE A 86 -8.96 15.85 15.89
CA PHE A 86 -10.10 16.73 15.71
C PHE A 86 -11.36 15.98 15.24
N PRO A 87 -12.56 16.51 15.56
CA PRO A 87 -13.84 15.87 15.21
C PRO A 87 -14.23 16.10 13.75
N PHE A 88 -13.41 15.58 12.83
CA PHE A 88 -13.75 15.62 11.40
C PHE A 88 -14.82 14.60 11.06
N THR A 89 -15.75 14.98 10.20
CA THR A 89 -16.68 14.04 9.57
C THR A 89 -15.94 13.13 8.59
N VAL A 90 -16.54 11.98 8.30
CA VAL A 90 -16.00 11.04 7.28
C VAL A 90 -15.79 11.75 5.94
N GLU A 91 -16.75 12.58 5.49
CA GLU A 91 -16.62 13.33 4.24
C GLU A 91 -15.41 14.28 4.26
N GLU A 92 -15.20 15.00 5.37
CA GLU A 92 -14.04 15.89 5.49
C GLU A 92 -12.73 15.12 5.43
N VAL A 93 -12.62 13.96 6.09
CA VAL A 93 -11.44 13.10 6.02
C VAL A 93 -11.20 12.60 4.60
N VAL A 94 -12.25 12.16 3.90
CA VAL A 94 -12.14 11.69 2.52
C VAL A 94 -11.70 12.82 1.60
N LEU A 95 -12.23 14.03 1.76
CA LEU A 95 -11.87 15.22 1.00
C LEU A 95 -10.43 15.71 1.23
N MET A 96 -9.78 15.34 2.35
CA MET A 96 -8.34 15.62 2.54
C MET A 96 -7.48 15.00 1.43
N GLY A 97 -7.90 13.89 0.85
CA GLY A 97 -7.24 13.27 -0.29
C GLY A 97 -7.23 14.15 -1.55
N ARG A 98 -8.07 15.19 -1.63
CA ARG A 98 -8.09 16.14 -2.75
C ARG A 98 -7.09 17.29 -2.61
N THR A 99 -6.33 17.34 -1.50
CA THR A 99 -5.30 18.37 -1.26
C THR A 99 -4.36 18.59 -2.47
N PRO A 100 -3.89 17.58 -3.22
CA PRO A 100 -3.06 17.79 -4.40
C PRO A 100 -3.77 18.53 -5.54
N TYR A 101 -5.09 18.62 -5.53
CA TYR A 101 -5.90 19.31 -6.56
C TYR A 101 -6.34 20.70 -6.13
N ALA A 102 -6.23 21.04 -4.83
CA ALA A 102 -6.70 22.31 -4.30
C ALA A 102 -6.10 23.51 -5.06
N SER A 103 -6.94 24.35 -5.64
CA SER A 103 -6.57 25.60 -6.32
C SER A 103 -7.03 26.85 -5.60
N GLY A 104 -7.71 26.71 -4.44
CA GLY A 104 -8.28 27.78 -3.63
C GLY A 104 -8.72 27.28 -2.27
N TRP A 105 -9.54 28.06 -1.59
CA TRP A 105 -10.03 27.79 -0.22
C TRP A 105 -11.24 26.86 -0.17
N PHE A 106 -11.92 26.67 -1.32
CA PHE A 106 -13.17 25.91 -1.37
C PHE A 106 -13.04 24.66 -2.21
N GLN A 107 -13.74 23.63 -1.81
CA GLN A 107 -13.87 22.39 -2.57
C GLN A 107 -14.71 22.60 -3.81
N THR A 108 -14.27 22.04 -4.93
CA THR A 108 -14.98 22.08 -6.20
C THR A 108 -16.07 21.01 -6.29
N ALA A 109 -16.97 21.11 -7.26
CA ALA A 109 -17.92 20.05 -7.56
C ALA A 109 -17.23 18.73 -7.94
N GLU A 110 -16.07 18.82 -8.62
CA GLU A 110 -15.26 17.64 -8.96
C GLU A 110 -14.68 16.97 -7.72
N ASP A 111 -14.23 17.73 -6.70
CA ASP A 111 -13.70 17.16 -5.46
C ASP A 111 -14.79 16.38 -4.71
N ARG A 112 -16.00 16.90 -4.66
CA ARG A 112 -17.15 16.22 -4.04
C ARG A 112 -17.56 14.97 -4.81
N SER A 113 -17.58 15.03 -6.14
CA SER A 113 -17.86 13.86 -6.97
C SER A 113 -16.80 12.76 -6.77
N ALA A 114 -15.53 13.12 -6.73
CA ALA A 114 -14.44 12.17 -6.47
C ALA A 114 -14.55 11.55 -5.06
N ALA A 115 -14.94 12.34 -4.05
CA ALA A 115 -15.16 11.84 -2.69
C ALA A 115 -16.33 10.86 -2.63
N GLU A 116 -17.45 11.16 -3.30
CA GLU A 116 -18.62 10.29 -3.35
C GLU A 116 -18.33 8.96 -4.07
N GLU A 117 -17.62 9.01 -5.19
CA GLU A 117 -17.14 7.83 -5.93
C GLU A 117 -16.24 6.96 -5.04
N ALA A 118 -15.27 7.56 -4.34
CA ALA A 118 -14.37 6.85 -3.46
C ALA A 118 -15.09 6.24 -2.26
N MET A 119 -16.01 6.97 -1.63
CA MET A 119 -16.84 6.45 -0.52
C MET A 119 -17.74 5.31 -0.97
N THR A 120 -18.28 5.37 -2.18
CA THR A 120 -19.09 4.28 -2.76
C THR A 120 -18.23 3.04 -2.97
N THR A 121 -17.03 3.21 -3.56
CA THR A 121 -16.08 2.10 -3.81
C THR A 121 -15.64 1.40 -2.52
N THR A 122 -15.49 2.15 -1.43
CA THR A 122 -15.04 1.62 -0.14
C THR A 122 -16.18 1.25 0.81
N ASP A 123 -17.44 1.36 0.38
CA ASP A 123 -18.64 1.10 1.21
C ASP A 123 -18.67 1.95 2.49
N THR A 124 -18.37 3.25 2.36
CA THR A 124 -18.32 4.21 3.47
C THR A 124 -19.31 5.37 3.32
N LEU A 125 -20.08 5.41 2.22
CA LEU A 125 -21.00 6.50 1.93
C LEU A 125 -22.07 6.70 3.02
N ALA A 126 -22.53 5.61 3.63
CA ALA A 126 -23.50 5.65 4.73
C ALA A 126 -22.97 6.35 6.00
N PHE A 127 -21.64 6.50 6.09
CA PHE A 127 -20.98 7.14 7.24
C PHE A 127 -20.66 8.62 7.01
N ARG A 128 -20.99 9.18 5.85
CA ARG A 128 -20.57 10.51 5.37
C ARG A 128 -20.56 11.60 6.46
N GLY A 129 -21.63 11.73 7.23
CA GLY A 129 -21.77 12.75 8.28
C GLY A 129 -21.32 12.33 9.68
N ARG A 130 -20.83 11.09 9.88
CA ARG A 130 -20.38 10.62 11.19
C ARG A 130 -19.02 11.21 11.54
N ASP A 131 -18.79 11.43 12.83
CA ASP A 131 -17.45 11.76 13.35
C ASP A 131 -16.51 10.55 13.14
N PHE A 132 -15.39 10.76 12.46
CA PHE A 132 -14.41 9.72 12.13
C PHE A 132 -13.94 8.96 13.39
N ARG A 133 -13.82 9.62 14.54
CA ARG A 133 -13.37 9.03 15.80
C ARG A 133 -14.35 8.00 16.38
N THR A 134 -15.59 7.99 15.91
CA THR A 134 -16.65 7.05 16.35
C THR A 134 -16.68 5.77 15.53
N LEU A 135 -15.85 5.67 14.52
CA LEU A 135 -15.79 4.51 13.64
C LEU A 135 -15.04 3.34 14.31
N SER A 136 -15.42 2.12 13.97
CA SER A 136 -14.61 0.93 14.24
C SER A 136 -13.31 0.99 13.43
N GLY A 137 -12.31 0.22 13.84
CA GLY A 137 -11.03 0.18 13.11
C GLY A 137 -11.17 -0.17 11.64
N GLY A 138 -12.05 -1.12 11.31
CA GLY A 138 -12.31 -1.51 9.92
C GLY A 138 -13.04 -0.44 9.10
N GLU A 139 -14.02 0.26 9.71
CA GLU A 139 -14.68 1.40 9.07
C GLU A 139 -13.70 2.55 8.84
N ALA A 140 -12.89 2.89 9.85
CA ALA A 140 -11.88 3.94 9.76
C ALA A 140 -10.85 3.63 8.65
N GLN A 141 -10.38 2.38 8.56
CA GLN A 141 -9.44 1.97 7.51
C GLN A 141 -10.02 2.13 6.10
N ARG A 142 -11.30 1.80 5.89
CA ARG A 142 -11.99 2.02 4.61
C ARG A 142 -12.14 3.50 4.28
N VAL A 143 -12.39 4.36 5.28
CA VAL A 143 -12.46 5.82 5.09
C VAL A 143 -11.11 6.39 4.69
N ILE A 144 -10.01 5.93 5.31
CA ILE A 144 -8.66 6.36 4.93
C ILE A 144 -8.32 5.87 3.52
N LEU A 145 -8.73 4.65 3.15
CA LEU A 145 -8.59 4.15 1.78
C LEU A 145 -9.41 5.01 0.80
N ALA A 146 -10.65 5.40 1.16
CA ALA A 146 -11.44 6.31 0.35
C ALA A 146 -10.71 7.65 0.12
N SER A 147 -10.12 8.22 1.17
CA SER A 147 -9.31 9.45 1.04
C SER A 147 -8.18 9.30 0.02
N ALA A 148 -7.46 8.17 0.03
CA ALA A 148 -6.42 7.92 -0.97
C ALA A 148 -6.99 7.77 -2.39
N LEU A 149 -8.15 7.12 -2.54
CA LEU A 149 -8.77 6.90 -3.85
C LEU A 149 -9.32 8.20 -4.48
N THR A 150 -9.65 9.24 -3.68
CA THR A 150 -10.06 10.54 -4.23
C THR A 150 -8.98 11.22 -5.06
N GLN A 151 -7.71 10.83 -4.87
CA GLN A 151 -6.59 11.29 -5.70
C GLN A 151 -6.68 10.72 -7.13
N ARG A 152 -7.51 9.70 -7.38
CA ARG A 152 -7.56 8.92 -8.62
C ARG A 152 -6.17 8.47 -9.04
N PRO A 153 -5.45 7.75 -8.14
CA PRO A 153 -4.06 7.41 -8.33
C PRO A 153 -3.87 6.34 -9.40
N GLU A 154 -2.70 6.30 -10.01
CA GLU A 154 -2.21 5.21 -10.87
C GLU A 154 -1.53 4.12 -10.03
N ALA A 155 -1.00 4.50 -8.86
CA ALA A 155 -0.42 3.57 -7.89
C ALA A 155 -0.87 3.88 -6.47
N LEU A 156 -1.24 2.84 -5.73
CA LEU A 156 -1.66 2.87 -4.34
C LEU A 156 -0.65 2.09 -3.49
N LEU A 157 0.02 2.78 -2.60
CA LEU A 157 1.06 2.23 -1.73
C LEU A 157 0.53 2.16 -0.30
N LEU A 158 0.53 0.98 0.33
CA LEU A 158 -0.07 0.76 1.64
C LEU A 158 0.95 0.12 2.59
N ASP A 159 1.20 0.77 3.71
CA ASP A 159 2.07 0.24 4.76
C ASP A 159 1.20 -0.46 5.83
N GLU A 160 1.21 -1.79 5.84
CA GLU A 160 0.48 -2.65 6.76
C GLU A 160 -1.03 -2.32 6.92
N PRO A 161 -1.81 -2.26 5.84
CA PRO A 161 -3.17 -1.73 5.86
C PRO A 161 -4.17 -2.57 6.66
N ALA A 162 -3.84 -3.82 7.00
CA ALA A 162 -4.72 -4.74 7.72
C ALA A 162 -4.34 -4.92 9.20
N THR A 163 -3.29 -4.24 9.67
CA THR A 163 -2.84 -4.33 11.07
C THR A 163 -3.95 -3.82 12.01
N HIS A 164 -4.20 -4.55 13.09
CA HIS A 164 -5.26 -4.30 14.08
C HIS A 164 -6.71 -4.49 13.58
N LEU A 165 -6.92 -5.02 12.38
CA LEU A 165 -8.24 -5.41 11.90
C LEU A 165 -8.55 -6.86 12.32
N ASP A 166 -9.82 -7.16 12.63
CA ASP A 166 -10.28 -8.53 12.74
C ASP A 166 -10.27 -9.27 11.39
N LEU A 167 -10.30 -10.59 11.42
CA LEU A 167 -10.21 -11.44 10.24
C LEU A 167 -11.23 -11.07 9.15
N ARG A 168 -12.47 -10.74 9.54
CA ARG A 168 -13.53 -10.36 8.58
C ARG A 168 -13.15 -9.09 7.82
N HIS A 169 -12.68 -8.08 8.54
CA HIS A 169 -12.28 -6.80 7.96
C HIS A 169 -11.01 -6.92 7.14
N GLN A 170 -10.03 -7.74 7.57
CA GLN A 170 -8.82 -8.04 6.78
C GLN A 170 -9.17 -8.66 5.42
N LEU A 171 -9.98 -9.73 5.41
CA LEU A 171 -10.41 -10.40 4.19
C LEU A 171 -11.21 -9.47 3.26
N SER A 172 -12.08 -8.63 3.84
CA SER A 172 -12.85 -7.66 3.07
C SER A 172 -11.96 -6.59 2.44
N LEU A 173 -10.97 -6.09 3.18
CA LEU A 173 -10.01 -5.12 2.67
C LEU A 173 -9.18 -5.71 1.53
N TYR A 174 -8.62 -6.90 1.69
CA TYR A 174 -7.80 -7.52 0.64
C TYR A 174 -8.60 -7.89 -0.62
N ARG A 175 -9.89 -8.26 -0.48
CA ARG A 175 -10.78 -8.40 -1.65
C ARG A 175 -10.94 -7.08 -2.39
N LEU A 176 -11.18 -5.99 -1.67
CA LEU A 176 -11.27 -4.65 -2.27
C LEU A 176 -9.95 -4.24 -2.95
N LEU A 177 -8.80 -4.47 -2.32
CA LEU A 177 -7.50 -4.21 -2.93
C LEU A 177 -7.29 -5.03 -4.20
N GLY A 178 -7.73 -6.30 -4.23
CA GLY A 178 -7.69 -7.14 -5.42
C GLY A 178 -8.59 -6.63 -6.56
N GLU A 179 -9.77 -6.08 -6.25
CA GLU A 179 -10.63 -5.45 -7.26
C GLU A 179 -9.99 -4.17 -7.82
N LEU A 180 -9.44 -3.32 -6.97
CA LEU A 180 -8.73 -2.11 -7.37
C LEU A 180 -7.50 -2.44 -8.24
N ALA A 181 -6.80 -3.50 -7.90
CA ALA A 181 -5.60 -3.95 -8.60
C ALA A 181 -5.84 -4.40 -10.05
N LYS A 182 -7.09 -4.61 -10.47
CA LYS A 182 -7.42 -4.87 -11.87
C LYS A 182 -7.15 -3.68 -12.79
N SER A 183 -7.16 -2.46 -12.25
CA SER A 183 -7.02 -1.22 -13.02
C SER A 183 -5.86 -0.33 -12.58
N LEU A 184 -5.32 -0.51 -11.38
CA LEU A 184 -4.20 0.28 -10.87
C LEU A 184 -3.16 -0.61 -10.18
N LEU A 185 -1.95 -0.09 -10.02
CA LEU A 185 -0.94 -0.77 -9.22
C LEU A 185 -1.26 -0.61 -7.74
N VAL A 186 -1.38 -1.73 -7.02
CA VAL A 186 -1.49 -1.76 -5.56
C VAL A 186 -0.24 -2.42 -4.98
N VAL A 187 0.50 -1.71 -4.14
CA VAL A 187 1.65 -2.28 -3.42
C VAL A 187 1.34 -2.24 -1.93
N ALA A 188 1.22 -3.41 -1.30
CA ALA A 188 0.92 -3.53 0.11
C ALA A 188 2.07 -4.20 0.88
N VAL A 189 2.53 -3.56 1.94
CA VAL A 189 3.40 -4.20 2.93
C VAL A 189 2.53 -5.00 3.89
N THR A 190 2.89 -6.25 4.17
CA THR A 190 2.24 -7.07 5.21
C THR A 190 3.19 -8.05 5.85
N HIS A 191 2.89 -8.44 7.07
CA HIS A 191 3.51 -9.56 7.77
C HIS A 191 2.65 -10.84 7.71
N ASP A 192 1.42 -10.75 7.20
CA ASP A 192 0.54 -11.92 7.03
C ASP A 192 0.78 -12.58 5.66
N LEU A 193 1.55 -13.68 5.69
CA LEU A 193 1.89 -14.42 4.47
C LEU A 193 0.69 -15.18 3.89
N ASN A 194 -0.33 -15.50 4.68
CA ASN A 194 -1.55 -16.12 4.18
C ASN A 194 -2.40 -15.14 3.37
N LEU A 195 -2.48 -13.88 3.78
CA LEU A 195 -3.08 -12.84 2.96
C LEU A 195 -2.29 -12.61 1.67
N ALA A 196 -0.95 -12.58 1.76
CA ALA A 196 -0.08 -12.46 0.59
C ALA A 196 -0.29 -13.62 -0.38
N LEU A 197 -0.28 -14.87 0.11
CA LEU A 197 -0.48 -16.07 -0.70
C LEU A 197 -1.84 -16.09 -1.41
N ARG A 198 -2.88 -15.62 -0.73
CA ARG A 198 -4.26 -15.73 -1.23
C ARG A 198 -4.66 -14.65 -2.21
N PHE A 199 -4.15 -13.44 -2.05
CA PHE A 199 -4.69 -12.26 -2.75
C PHE A 199 -3.71 -11.61 -3.71
N SER A 200 -2.39 -11.84 -3.57
CA SER A 200 -1.40 -11.13 -4.37
C SER A 200 -1.22 -11.75 -5.76
N ASN A 201 -0.96 -10.90 -6.75
CA ASN A 201 -0.49 -11.35 -8.06
C ASN A 201 1.03 -11.64 -8.03
N ARG A 202 1.75 -10.94 -7.14
CA ARG A 202 3.20 -11.08 -7.00
C ARG A 202 3.58 -10.81 -5.55
N VAL A 203 4.56 -11.55 -5.05
CA VAL A 203 5.13 -11.35 -3.71
C VAL A 203 6.61 -11.06 -3.84
N MET A 204 7.05 -10.04 -3.15
CA MET A 204 8.45 -9.70 -2.96
C MET A 204 8.80 -9.88 -1.48
N VAL A 205 9.80 -10.68 -1.18
CA VAL A 205 10.29 -10.88 0.19
C VAL A 205 11.60 -10.13 0.38
N LEU A 206 11.64 -9.26 1.39
CA LEU A 206 12.85 -8.56 1.81
C LEU A 206 13.48 -9.23 3.03
N GLU A 207 14.81 -9.37 3.00
CA GLU A 207 15.64 -9.85 4.10
C GLU A 207 16.89 -8.94 4.18
N ASP A 208 17.15 -8.37 5.34
CA ASP A 208 18.32 -7.50 5.58
C ASP A 208 18.54 -6.44 4.49
N GLY A 209 17.47 -5.81 4.06
CA GLY A 209 17.49 -4.76 3.05
C GLY A 209 17.71 -5.21 1.61
N ARG A 210 17.69 -6.52 1.34
CA ARG A 210 17.85 -7.13 0.01
C ARG A 210 16.58 -7.89 -0.38
N ILE A 211 16.39 -8.07 -1.68
CA ILE A 211 15.29 -8.91 -2.20
C ILE A 211 15.75 -10.37 -2.09
N ALA A 212 15.08 -11.13 -1.20
CA ALA A 212 15.33 -12.54 -0.97
C ALA A 212 14.50 -13.46 -1.88
N GLY A 213 13.37 -12.96 -2.38
CA GLY A 213 12.49 -13.65 -3.32
C GLY A 213 11.56 -12.65 -4.01
N ASP A 214 11.22 -12.92 -5.27
CA ASP A 214 10.36 -12.08 -6.10
C ASP A 214 9.73 -12.92 -7.22
N GLY A 215 8.41 -13.03 -7.25
CA GLY A 215 7.67 -13.88 -8.19
C GLY A 215 6.22 -14.07 -7.80
N THR A 216 5.58 -15.11 -8.33
CA THR A 216 4.23 -15.48 -7.89
C THR A 216 4.25 -15.91 -6.42
N PRO A 217 3.11 -15.80 -5.70
CA PRO A 217 3.05 -16.21 -4.30
C PRO A 217 3.55 -17.65 -4.07
N GLU A 218 3.17 -18.58 -4.93
CA GLU A 218 3.51 -20.00 -4.84
C GLU A 218 5.00 -20.28 -5.10
N GLU A 219 5.62 -19.50 -5.99
CA GLU A 219 7.06 -19.63 -6.31
C GLU A 219 7.93 -19.07 -5.18
N VAL A 220 7.47 -17.99 -4.53
CA VAL A 220 8.27 -17.26 -3.54
C VAL A 220 8.03 -17.80 -2.13
N LEU A 221 6.78 -18.01 -1.72
CA LEU A 221 6.43 -18.38 -0.34
C LEU A 221 6.61 -19.91 -0.11
N THR A 222 7.81 -20.42 -0.34
CA THR A 222 8.17 -21.82 -0.09
C THR A 222 8.53 -22.05 1.37
N ALA A 223 8.36 -23.30 1.86
CA ALA A 223 8.77 -23.66 3.21
C ALA A 223 10.25 -23.33 3.48
N ALA A 224 11.13 -23.55 2.49
CA ALA A 224 12.56 -23.26 2.60
C ALA A 224 12.84 -21.75 2.75
N LEU A 225 12.18 -20.89 1.96
CA LEU A 225 12.35 -19.45 2.07
C LEU A 225 11.80 -18.93 3.41
N ILE A 226 10.63 -19.44 3.82
CA ILE A 226 10.00 -19.03 5.09
C ILE A 226 10.87 -19.43 6.29
N ALA A 227 11.41 -20.64 6.32
CA ALA A 227 12.31 -21.07 7.36
C ALA A 227 13.58 -20.22 7.44
N ARG A 228 14.16 -19.88 6.27
CA ARG A 228 15.37 -19.05 6.19
C ARG A 228 15.11 -17.62 6.65
N VAL A 229 14.07 -16.97 6.11
CA VAL A 229 13.85 -15.52 6.27
C VAL A 229 13.12 -15.19 7.56
N PHE A 230 12.14 -16.01 7.95
CA PHE A 230 11.27 -15.73 9.10
C PHE A 230 11.62 -16.60 10.33
N GLY A 231 12.49 -17.63 10.16
CA GLY A 231 12.92 -18.49 11.25
C GLY A 231 11.84 -19.46 11.76
N VAL A 232 10.78 -19.71 10.98
CA VAL A 232 9.67 -20.60 11.35
C VAL A 232 9.49 -21.71 10.32
N GLN A 233 9.10 -22.90 10.78
CA GLN A 233 8.71 -23.97 9.87
C GLN A 233 7.31 -23.69 9.31
N ALA A 234 7.12 -23.88 8.02
CA ALA A 234 5.83 -23.70 7.38
C ALA A 234 5.47 -24.91 6.51
N THR A 235 4.19 -25.32 6.54
CA THR A 235 3.64 -26.31 5.64
C THR A 235 2.59 -25.65 4.75
N LEU A 236 2.74 -25.80 3.42
CA LEU A 236 1.80 -25.26 2.44
C LEU A 236 0.66 -26.26 2.17
N HIS A 237 -0.56 -25.74 2.20
CA HIS A 237 -1.80 -26.49 2.01
C HIS A 237 -2.68 -25.81 0.96
N GLY A 238 -2.48 -26.03 -0.33
CA GLY A 238 -3.41 -25.61 -1.37
C GLY A 238 -4.03 -24.20 -1.22
N GLY A 239 -3.20 -23.16 -1.02
CA GLY A 239 -3.66 -21.76 -0.91
C GLY A 239 -3.68 -21.17 0.52
N TRP A 240 -3.14 -21.89 1.51
CA TRP A 240 -2.87 -21.38 2.85
C TRP A 240 -1.65 -22.06 3.46
N MET A 241 -1.12 -21.52 4.54
CA MET A 241 0.05 -22.04 5.24
C MET A 241 -0.24 -22.20 6.75
N SER A 242 0.22 -23.31 7.31
CA SER A 242 0.35 -23.49 8.77
C SER A 242 1.80 -23.26 9.18
N TYR A 243 2.01 -22.81 10.43
CA TYR A 243 3.32 -22.53 10.99
C TYR A 243 3.51 -23.39 12.24
N GLU A 244 4.73 -23.94 12.38
CA GLU A 244 5.19 -24.62 13.58
C GLU A 244 6.31 -23.76 14.20
N GLY A 245 6.17 -23.47 15.48
CA GLY A 245 7.14 -22.66 16.24
C GLY A 245 8.13 -23.51 17.03
#